data_a4c1bcb2180d1b6cee20f601e802c09b
#
_entry.id   a4c1bcb2180d1b6cee20f601e802c09b
#
_cell.length_a   1.000
_cell.length_b   1.000
_cell.length_c   1.000
_cell.angle_alpha   90.00
_cell.angle_beta   90.00
_cell.angle_gamma   90.00
#
_symmetry.space_group_name_H-M   'P 1'
#
loop_
_entity.id
_entity.type
_entity.pdbx_description
1 polymer ?
#
loop_
_entity_poly.entity_id
_entity_poly.type
_entity_poly.pdbx_seq_one_letter_code
_entity_poly.pdbx_strand_id
1 'polypeptide(L)'
;HFPSAIDASSCSVELQRAIKDNDNLNVRIGVHLGDTMFKDDDVFGDGVNIASRLETMSPSGGILVSKNVYDELSSRKGYDGVSLGLQSLKGVGRLVEVFALKDKHLTVPKPEDYKETKVKVHTDKEVPSIAIIPFENKGKEEDVFYAYGISADLISDCSSAGLIRVAGLKEVEELGDIPFKEKAKKLF
;
A
#
# COMPACT_ATOMS: atom_id res chain seq x y z
N HIS A 1 2.19 -6.05 17.45
CA HIS A 1 1.94 -4.64 17.14
C HIS A 1 2.36 -3.74 18.30
N PHE A 2 2.48 -2.46 18.05
CA PHE A 2 2.86 -1.44 19.02
C PHE A 2 1.82 -0.31 19.01
N PRO A 3 1.66 0.41 20.13
CA PRO A 3 0.72 1.52 20.20
C PRO A 3 1.18 2.76 19.42
N SER A 4 2.47 2.87 19.10
CA SER A 4 3.02 3.96 18.31
C SER A 4 4.15 3.51 17.39
N ALA A 5 4.36 4.29 16.30
CA ALA A 5 5.48 4.08 15.39
C ALA A 5 6.84 4.26 16.10
N ILE A 6 6.90 5.13 17.10
CA ILE A 6 8.09 5.42 17.87
C ILE A 6 8.49 4.21 18.73
N ASP A 7 7.52 3.63 19.46
CA ASP A 7 7.78 2.45 20.30
C ASP A 7 8.20 1.25 19.45
N ALA A 8 7.54 1.04 18.30
CA ALA A 8 7.92 0.00 17.36
C ALA A 8 9.35 0.19 16.85
N SER A 9 9.71 1.41 16.47
CA SER A 9 11.04 1.71 15.93
C SER A 9 12.14 1.64 17.02
N SER A 10 11.87 2.12 18.23
CA SER A 10 12.80 2.00 19.38
C SER A 10 13.07 0.54 19.68
N CYS A 11 12.04 -0.27 19.83
CA CYS A 11 12.16 -1.71 20.05
C CYS A 11 12.95 -2.40 18.93
N SER A 12 12.69 -2.02 17.67
CA SER A 12 13.39 -2.56 16.50
C SER A 12 14.90 -2.26 16.54
N VAL A 13 15.27 -1.04 16.88
CA VAL A 13 16.69 -0.62 17.01
C VAL A 13 17.37 -1.36 18.17
N GLU A 14 16.70 -1.45 19.32
CA GLU A 14 17.21 -2.17 20.49
C GLU A 14 17.40 -3.65 20.21
N LEU A 15 16.45 -4.28 19.52
CA LEU A 15 16.54 -5.68 19.10
C LEU A 15 17.78 -5.90 18.22
N GLN A 16 17.94 -5.09 17.16
CA GLN A 16 19.10 -5.21 16.27
C GLN A 16 20.43 -5.00 17.01
N ARG A 17 20.47 -4.08 17.97
CA ARG A 17 21.67 -3.89 18.83
C ARG A 17 21.96 -5.12 19.69
N ALA A 18 20.92 -5.72 20.28
CA ALA A 18 21.07 -6.88 21.16
C ALA A 18 21.56 -8.14 20.44
N ILE A 19 21.18 -8.31 19.17
CA ILE A 19 21.54 -9.50 18.38
C ILE A 19 22.75 -9.31 17.48
N LYS A 20 23.32 -8.11 17.39
CA LYS A 20 24.37 -7.74 16.44
C LYS A 20 25.57 -8.71 16.44
N ASP A 21 25.99 -9.15 17.64
CA ASP A 21 27.16 -10.01 17.81
C ASP A 21 26.80 -11.51 17.79
N ASN A 22 25.58 -11.86 17.37
CA ASN A 22 25.11 -13.24 17.27
C ASN A 22 25.00 -13.67 15.79
N ASP A 23 26.03 -14.30 15.29
CA ASP A 23 26.14 -14.76 13.89
C ASP A 23 25.02 -15.74 13.47
N ASN A 24 24.31 -16.34 14.43
CA ASN A 24 23.24 -17.29 14.15
C ASN A 24 21.85 -16.61 13.96
N LEU A 25 21.76 -15.32 14.24
CA LEU A 25 20.50 -14.56 14.14
C LEU A 25 20.58 -13.49 13.04
N ASN A 26 19.82 -13.71 11.99
CA ASN A 26 19.69 -12.78 10.87
C ASN A 26 18.27 -12.22 10.83
N VAL A 27 18.07 -11.06 11.45
CA VAL A 27 16.73 -10.42 11.53
C VAL A 27 16.62 -9.27 10.56
N ARG A 28 15.52 -9.22 9.85
CA ARG A 28 15.08 -8.10 9.00
C ARG A 28 13.83 -7.50 9.61
N ILE A 29 13.69 -6.19 9.57
CA ILE A 29 12.55 -5.52 10.19
C ILE A 29 11.93 -4.54 9.21
N GLY A 30 10.59 -4.62 9.11
CA GLY A 30 9.75 -3.66 8.39
C GLY A 30 8.75 -3.02 9.36
N VAL A 31 8.67 -1.69 9.38
CA VAL A 31 7.71 -0.97 10.23
C VAL A 31 6.80 -0.11 9.37
N HIS A 32 5.51 -0.25 9.56
CA HIS A 32 4.51 0.56 8.89
C HIS A 32 3.42 0.99 9.88
N LEU A 33 2.89 2.19 9.68
CA LEU A 33 1.74 2.72 10.40
C LEU A 33 0.51 2.61 9.48
N GLY A 34 -0.46 1.81 9.88
CA GLY A 34 -1.69 1.59 9.11
C GLY A 34 -2.73 0.83 9.91
N ASP A 35 -3.96 0.82 9.41
CA ASP A 35 -5.06 0.13 10.04
C ASP A 35 -4.86 -1.39 9.98
N THR A 36 -5.18 -2.04 11.08
CA THR A 36 -5.10 -3.49 11.22
C THR A 36 -6.35 -4.04 11.87
N MET A 37 -6.80 -5.19 11.41
CA MET A 37 -7.91 -5.94 12.02
C MET A 37 -7.37 -7.17 12.69
N PHE A 38 -7.85 -7.41 13.91
CA PHE A 38 -7.54 -8.62 14.69
C PHE A 38 -8.71 -9.56 14.62
N LYS A 39 -8.46 -10.80 14.23
CA LYS A 39 -9.47 -11.87 14.19
C LYS A 39 -8.81 -13.21 14.45
N ASP A 40 -9.35 -13.97 15.42
CA ASP A 40 -8.94 -15.36 15.73
C ASP A 40 -7.43 -15.52 15.93
N ASP A 41 -6.81 -14.63 16.75
CA ASP A 41 -5.38 -14.56 17.03
C ASP A 41 -4.49 -14.20 15.81
N ASP A 42 -5.09 -13.81 14.69
CA ASP A 42 -4.38 -13.37 13.50
C ASP A 42 -4.61 -11.88 13.22
N VAL A 43 -3.70 -11.26 12.45
CA VAL A 43 -3.70 -9.82 12.13
C VAL A 43 -3.77 -9.62 10.63
N PHE A 44 -4.81 -8.93 10.19
CA PHE A 44 -5.09 -8.67 8.78
C PHE A 44 -5.11 -7.17 8.50
N GLY A 45 -4.91 -6.82 7.25
CA GLY A 45 -5.04 -5.46 6.73
C GLY A 45 -3.90 -5.05 5.82
N ASP A 46 -4.13 -3.94 5.10
CA ASP A 46 -3.13 -3.36 4.20
C ASP A 46 -1.84 -2.99 4.95
N GLY A 47 -1.99 -2.50 6.20
CA GLY A 47 -0.85 -2.18 7.07
C GLY A 47 0.08 -3.37 7.33
N VAL A 48 -0.47 -4.56 7.57
CA VAL A 48 0.30 -5.80 7.77
C VAL A 48 1.02 -6.20 6.48
N ASN A 49 0.33 -6.11 5.35
CA ASN A 49 0.90 -6.43 4.04
C ASN A 49 2.09 -5.52 3.72
N ILE A 50 1.95 -4.21 3.94
CA ILE A 50 3.03 -3.25 3.71
C ILE A 50 4.22 -3.54 4.64
N ALA A 51 4.00 -3.74 5.94
CA ALA A 51 5.06 -4.06 6.90
C ALA A 51 5.83 -5.33 6.51
N SER A 52 5.12 -6.39 6.10
CA SER A 52 5.72 -7.64 5.60
C SER A 52 6.56 -7.43 4.33
N ARG A 53 6.13 -6.55 3.41
CA ARG A 53 6.93 -6.23 2.21
C ARG A 53 8.18 -5.42 2.55
N LEU A 54 8.08 -4.48 3.48
CA LEU A 54 9.24 -3.73 3.99
C LEU A 54 10.24 -4.68 4.66
N GLU A 55 9.77 -5.64 5.48
CA GLU A 55 10.62 -6.68 6.07
C GLU A 55 11.36 -7.47 4.98
N THR A 56 10.63 -7.96 3.98
CA THR A 56 11.19 -8.75 2.88
C THR A 56 12.25 -7.97 2.07
N MET A 57 12.07 -6.66 1.92
CA MET A 57 13.01 -5.77 1.24
C MET A 57 14.22 -5.39 2.08
N SER A 58 14.12 -5.49 3.41
CA SER A 58 15.18 -5.09 4.33
C SER A 58 16.39 -6.02 4.21
N PRO A 59 17.62 -5.50 4.24
CA PRO A 59 18.79 -6.33 4.40
C PRO A 59 18.82 -6.93 5.81
N SER A 60 19.55 -8.03 5.97
CA SER A 60 19.82 -8.58 7.31
C SER A 60 20.50 -7.53 8.20
N GLY A 61 20.03 -7.37 9.42
CA GLY A 61 20.47 -6.32 10.33
C GLY A 61 19.92 -4.92 10.01
N GLY A 62 19.06 -4.79 9.00
CA GLY A 62 18.44 -3.52 8.60
C GLY A 62 17.04 -3.33 9.18
N ILE A 63 16.58 -2.08 9.13
CA ILE A 63 15.22 -1.67 9.47
C ILE A 63 14.69 -0.76 8.36
N LEU A 64 13.64 -1.17 7.66
CA LEU A 64 12.95 -0.33 6.70
C LEU A 64 11.62 0.16 7.27
N VAL A 65 11.31 1.41 6.99
CA VAL A 65 10.10 2.06 7.45
C VAL A 65 9.40 2.78 6.30
N SER A 66 8.07 2.88 6.35
CA SER A 66 7.33 3.72 5.42
C SER A 66 7.46 5.20 5.78
N LYS A 67 7.19 6.09 4.81
CA LYS A 67 7.28 7.54 5.00
C LYS A 67 6.51 8.06 6.21
N ASN A 68 5.27 7.63 6.42
CA ASN A 68 4.46 8.06 7.58
C ASN A 68 5.15 7.70 8.92
N VAL A 69 5.77 6.53 9.01
CA VAL A 69 6.59 6.17 10.19
C VAL A 69 7.80 7.09 10.28
N TYR A 70 8.52 7.30 9.17
CA TYR A 70 9.71 8.15 9.17
C TYR A 70 9.40 9.60 9.53
N ASP A 71 8.28 10.15 9.06
CA ASP A 71 7.86 11.51 9.39
C ASP A 71 7.61 11.70 10.90
N GLU A 72 7.03 10.70 11.58
CA GLU A 72 6.89 10.74 13.04
C GLU A 72 8.24 10.65 13.77
N LEU A 73 9.17 9.83 13.25
CA LEU A 73 10.49 9.67 13.83
C LEU A 73 11.39 10.90 13.62
N SER A 74 11.35 11.49 12.42
CA SER A 74 12.20 12.62 12.03
C SER A 74 11.93 13.88 12.85
N SER A 75 10.73 14.00 13.44
CA SER A 75 10.39 15.08 14.37
C SER A 75 11.12 14.95 15.73
N ARG A 76 11.76 13.81 16.00
CA ARG A 76 12.45 13.53 17.28
C ARG A 76 13.96 13.43 17.09
N LYS A 77 14.70 13.90 18.08
CA LYS A 77 16.16 13.74 18.11
C LYS A 77 16.54 12.27 18.25
N GLY A 78 17.48 11.82 17.45
CA GLY A 78 18.05 10.47 17.56
C GLY A 78 17.64 9.48 16.48
N TYR A 79 16.76 9.87 15.58
CA TYR A 79 16.43 9.09 14.40
C TYR A 79 16.92 9.79 13.12
N ASP A 80 17.67 9.07 12.32
CA ASP A 80 18.13 9.48 11.00
C ASP A 80 17.80 8.36 10.02
N GLY A 81 17.68 8.68 8.72
CA GLY A 81 17.34 7.69 7.70
C GLY A 81 17.78 8.10 6.31
N VAL A 82 17.80 7.12 5.44
CA VAL A 82 18.08 7.26 4.01
C VAL A 82 16.83 6.93 3.24
N SER A 83 16.38 7.84 2.37
CA SER A 83 15.28 7.54 1.44
C SER A 83 15.73 6.51 0.40
N LEU A 84 14.91 5.50 0.21
CA LEU A 84 15.05 4.49 -0.84
C LEU A 84 14.07 4.76 -2.00
N GLY A 85 13.41 5.93 -1.97
CA GLY A 85 12.46 6.37 -2.98
C GLY A 85 11.10 5.64 -2.92
N LEU A 86 10.33 5.85 -3.99
CA LEU A 86 9.01 5.24 -4.16
C LEU A 86 9.16 3.79 -4.65
N GLN A 87 8.57 2.86 -3.91
CA GLN A 87 8.63 1.43 -4.18
C GLN A 87 7.26 0.84 -4.51
N SER A 88 7.21 -0.01 -5.53
CA SER A 88 6.03 -0.81 -5.85
C SER A 88 6.09 -2.11 -5.04
N LEU A 89 5.22 -2.24 -4.07
CA LEU A 89 5.15 -3.40 -3.20
C LEU A 89 4.13 -4.41 -3.73
N LYS A 90 4.52 -5.68 -3.82
CA LYS A 90 3.63 -6.73 -4.34
C LYS A 90 2.35 -6.85 -3.50
N GLY A 91 1.20 -6.70 -4.16
CA GLY A 91 -0.12 -6.77 -3.50
C GLY A 91 -0.56 -5.48 -2.82
N VAL A 92 0.18 -4.38 -3.02
CA VAL A 92 -0.19 -3.04 -2.55
C VAL A 92 -0.51 -2.18 -3.77
N GLY A 93 -1.73 -1.67 -3.88
CA GLY A 93 -2.24 -0.96 -5.05
C GLY A 93 -1.66 0.46 -5.24
N ARG A 94 -0.74 0.90 -4.38
CA ARG A 94 -0.13 2.23 -4.41
C ARG A 94 1.38 2.14 -4.24
N LEU A 95 2.09 3.18 -4.67
CA LEU A 95 3.51 3.34 -4.36
C LEU A 95 3.69 3.73 -2.89
N VAL A 96 4.70 3.16 -2.26
CA VAL A 96 5.07 3.45 -0.87
C VAL A 96 6.47 4.06 -0.87
N GLU A 97 6.62 5.25 -0.32
CA GLU A 97 7.95 5.82 -0.09
C GLU A 97 8.59 5.15 1.12
N VAL A 98 9.80 4.63 0.93
CA VAL A 98 10.51 3.79 1.89
C VAL A 98 11.77 4.46 2.36
N PHE A 99 12.05 4.35 3.66
CA PHE A 99 13.26 4.84 4.31
C PHE A 99 13.97 3.70 5.03
N ALA A 100 15.30 3.70 5.00
CA ALA A 100 16.13 2.86 5.86
C ALA A 100 16.57 3.66 7.07
N LEU A 101 16.33 3.15 8.28
CA LEU A 101 16.82 3.80 9.51
C LEU A 101 18.34 3.68 9.59
N LYS A 102 18.98 4.77 10.07
CA LYS A 102 20.42 4.85 10.29
C LYS A 102 20.76 4.77 11.77
N ASP A 103 21.57 3.82 12.11
CA ASP A 103 22.27 3.72 13.40
C ASP A 103 23.60 2.97 13.19
N LYS A 104 24.57 3.20 14.06
CA LYS A 104 25.89 2.53 13.99
C LYS A 104 25.84 0.99 14.08
N HIS A 105 24.72 0.45 14.52
CA HIS A 105 24.48 -0.99 14.67
C HIS A 105 23.58 -1.57 13.58
N LEU A 106 23.07 -0.75 12.67
CA LEU A 106 22.18 -1.17 11.61
C LEU A 106 22.91 -1.32 10.27
N THR A 107 22.46 -2.30 9.49
CA THR A 107 22.83 -2.41 8.08
C THR A 107 21.98 -1.43 7.28
N VAL A 108 22.61 -0.39 6.76
CA VAL A 108 21.94 0.63 5.94
C VAL A 108 22.19 0.30 4.47
N PRO A 109 21.16 -0.06 3.70
CA PRO A 109 21.32 -0.35 2.28
C PRO A 109 21.60 0.93 1.49
N LYS A 110 22.19 0.78 0.31
CA LYS A 110 22.40 1.89 -0.61
C LYS A 110 21.12 2.13 -1.43
N PRO A 111 20.74 3.39 -1.67
CA PRO A 111 19.55 3.69 -2.51
C PRO A 111 19.65 3.07 -3.91
N GLU A 112 20.85 2.95 -4.46
CA GLU A 112 21.10 2.37 -5.79
C GLU A 112 20.72 0.89 -5.89
N ASP A 113 20.68 0.17 -4.76
CA ASP A 113 20.26 -1.25 -4.70
C ASP A 113 18.74 -1.40 -4.86
N TYR A 114 18.00 -0.31 -4.72
CA TYR A 114 16.54 -0.26 -4.85
C TYR A 114 16.19 0.53 -6.11
N LYS A 115 15.57 -0.16 -7.07
CA LYS A 115 15.05 0.51 -8.26
C LYS A 115 13.90 1.43 -7.85
N GLU A 116 14.14 2.72 -7.88
CA GLU A 116 13.07 3.69 -7.70
C GLU A 116 11.98 3.45 -8.75
N THR A 117 10.78 3.22 -8.29
CA THR A 117 9.64 3.14 -9.20
C THR A 117 9.32 4.56 -9.63
N LYS A 118 9.85 4.96 -10.79
CA LYS A 118 9.50 6.25 -11.37
C LYS A 118 8.00 6.29 -11.55
N VAL A 119 7.35 7.25 -10.90
CA VAL A 119 5.97 7.58 -11.20
C VAL A 119 5.97 7.95 -12.68
N LYS A 120 5.41 7.09 -13.53
CA LYS A 120 5.08 7.53 -14.87
C LYS A 120 4.03 8.61 -14.67
N VAL A 121 4.40 9.86 -14.93
CA VAL A 121 3.41 10.91 -15.12
C VAL A 121 2.67 10.50 -16.38
N HIS A 122 1.54 9.83 -16.19
CA HIS A 122 0.68 9.49 -17.31
C HIS A 122 0.20 10.80 -17.90
N THR A 123 0.48 11.01 -19.18
CA THR A 123 -0.23 12.04 -19.94
C THR A 123 -1.71 11.65 -19.99
N ASP A 124 -2.62 12.61 -20.18
CA ASP A 124 -4.08 12.34 -20.22
C ASP A 124 -4.50 11.19 -21.16
N LYS A 125 -3.61 10.78 -22.08
CA LYS A 125 -3.77 9.63 -22.98
C LYS A 125 -3.37 8.29 -22.38
N GLU A 126 -2.71 8.26 -21.22
CA GLU A 126 -2.14 7.06 -20.60
C GLU A 126 -2.78 6.73 -19.23
N VAL A 127 -3.74 7.53 -18.76
CA VAL A 127 -4.46 7.24 -17.53
C VAL A 127 -5.29 5.97 -17.73
N PRO A 128 -5.06 4.90 -16.96
CA PRO A 128 -5.88 3.71 -17.04
C PRO A 128 -7.34 4.07 -16.82
N SER A 129 -8.21 3.52 -17.64
CA SER A 129 -9.64 3.78 -17.56
C SER A 129 -10.38 2.50 -17.23
N ILE A 130 -11.33 2.55 -16.31
CA ILE A 130 -12.19 1.44 -15.95
C ILE A 130 -13.66 1.82 -16.00
N ALA A 131 -14.49 0.86 -16.37
CA ALA A 131 -15.93 0.94 -16.22
C ALA A 131 -16.40 -0.22 -15.35
N ILE A 132 -17.15 0.07 -14.33
CA ILE A 132 -17.78 -0.93 -13.46
C ILE A 132 -19.16 -1.21 -14.02
N ILE A 133 -19.36 -2.44 -14.48
CA ILE A 133 -20.67 -2.88 -14.96
C ILE A 133 -21.56 -3.10 -13.73
N PRO A 134 -22.76 -2.51 -13.70
CA PRO A 134 -23.68 -2.67 -12.59
C PRO A 134 -23.96 -4.14 -12.27
N PHE A 135 -24.01 -4.47 -11.00
CA PHE A 135 -24.35 -5.82 -10.57
C PHE A 135 -25.82 -6.12 -10.90
N GLU A 136 -26.07 -7.28 -11.48
CA GLU A 136 -27.40 -7.80 -11.65
C GLU A 136 -27.88 -8.48 -10.38
N ASN A 137 -29.07 -8.11 -9.90
CA ASN A 137 -29.72 -8.86 -8.83
C ASN A 137 -30.28 -10.18 -9.40
N LYS A 138 -29.74 -11.32 -8.95
CA LYS A 138 -30.27 -12.66 -9.26
C LYS A 138 -31.00 -13.27 -8.05
N GLY A 139 -31.19 -12.50 -7.00
CA GLY A 139 -31.89 -12.88 -5.78
C GLY A 139 -33.33 -12.38 -5.76
N LYS A 140 -33.80 -11.99 -4.59
CA LYS A 140 -35.15 -11.46 -4.39
C LYS A 140 -35.27 -10.03 -4.91
N GLU A 141 -36.47 -9.61 -5.32
CA GLU A 141 -36.74 -8.24 -5.80
C GLU A 141 -36.36 -7.17 -4.76
N GLU A 142 -36.53 -7.47 -3.48
CA GLU A 142 -36.16 -6.56 -2.37
C GLU A 142 -34.64 -6.27 -2.32
N ASP A 143 -33.80 -7.11 -2.94
CA ASP A 143 -32.35 -6.99 -2.95
C ASP A 143 -31.80 -6.14 -4.10
N VAL A 144 -32.63 -5.67 -5.01
CA VAL A 144 -32.21 -4.84 -6.17
C VAL A 144 -31.46 -3.59 -5.74
N PHE A 145 -31.88 -2.97 -4.63
CA PHE A 145 -31.23 -1.79 -4.07
C PHE A 145 -29.79 -2.03 -3.66
N TYR A 146 -29.48 -3.22 -3.14
CA TYR A 146 -28.11 -3.58 -2.74
C TYR A 146 -27.18 -3.72 -3.95
N ALA A 147 -27.64 -4.33 -5.04
CA ALA A 147 -26.83 -4.46 -6.26
C ALA A 147 -26.43 -3.08 -6.82
N TYR A 148 -27.38 -2.13 -6.83
CA TYR A 148 -27.13 -0.76 -7.25
C TYR A 148 -26.17 -0.04 -6.29
N GLY A 149 -26.38 -0.13 -4.97
CA GLY A 149 -25.56 0.48 -3.94
C GLY A 149 -24.11 0.02 -4.02
N ILE A 150 -23.87 -1.28 -4.10
CA ILE A 150 -22.51 -1.85 -4.23
C ILE A 150 -21.80 -1.33 -5.48
N SER A 151 -22.52 -1.24 -6.60
CA SER A 151 -21.95 -0.71 -7.84
C SER A 151 -21.54 0.75 -7.72
N ALA A 152 -22.37 1.57 -7.07
CA ALA A 152 -22.13 2.98 -6.84
C ALA A 152 -20.94 3.21 -5.88
N ASP A 153 -20.87 2.43 -4.79
CA ASP A 153 -19.78 2.48 -3.82
C ASP A 153 -18.43 2.13 -4.47
N LEU A 154 -18.38 1.07 -5.27
CA LEU A 154 -17.17 0.68 -6.01
C LEU A 154 -16.70 1.76 -6.97
N ILE A 155 -17.63 2.42 -7.68
CA ILE A 155 -17.29 3.54 -8.57
C ILE A 155 -16.72 4.70 -7.76
N SER A 156 -17.33 5.02 -6.62
CA SER A 156 -16.87 6.09 -5.73
C SER A 156 -15.46 5.81 -5.19
N ASP A 157 -15.21 4.59 -4.70
CA ASP A 157 -13.93 4.17 -4.15
C ASP A 157 -12.82 4.20 -5.22
N CYS A 158 -13.10 3.65 -6.39
CA CYS A 158 -12.16 3.69 -7.51
C CYS A 158 -11.86 5.13 -7.98
N SER A 159 -12.87 6.00 -8.01
CA SER A 159 -12.71 7.41 -8.37
C SER A 159 -11.85 8.16 -7.35
N SER A 160 -12.01 7.83 -6.06
CA SER A 160 -11.25 8.44 -4.96
C SER A 160 -9.77 8.04 -4.96
N ALA A 161 -9.40 6.94 -5.60
CA ALA A 161 -8.01 6.51 -5.75
C ALA A 161 -7.15 7.48 -6.61
N GLY A 162 -7.77 8.34 -7.42
CA GLY A 162 -7.14 9.48 -8.09
C GLY A 162 -6.15 9.16 -9.22
N LEU A 163 -5.92 7.88 -9.52
CA LEU A 163 -4.96 7.40 -10.52
C LEU A 163 -5.62 6.69 -11.71
N ILE A 164 -6.95 6.64 -11.73
CA ILE A 164 -7.73 5.88 -12.68
C ILE A 164 -8.92 6.75 -13.11
N ARG A 165 -9.18 6.78 -14.41
CA ARG A 165 -10.40 7.38 -14.93
C ARG A 165 -11.54 6.37 -14.80
N VAL A 166 -12.59 6.72 -14.07
CA VAL A 166 -13.73 5.82 -13.82
C VAL A 166 -14.95 6.34 -14.56
N ALA A 167 -15.59 5.49 -15.35
CA ALA A 167 -16.85 5.84 -16.01
C ALA A 167 -17.97 5.89 -14.97
N GLY A 168 -18.83 6.90 -15.06
CA GLY A 168 -19.98 7.05 -14.18
C GLY A 168 -21.04 5.96 -14.42
N LEU A 169 -21.79 5.62 -13.35
CA LEU A 169 -22.80 4.57 -13.42
C LEU A 169 -23.82 4.82 -14.53
N LYS A 170 -24.31 6.05 -14.66
CA LYS A 170 -25.26 6.45 -15.71
C LYS A 170 -24.69 6.30 -17.10
N GLU A 171 -23.42 6.66 -17.31
CA GLU A 171 -22.75 6.53 -18.61
C GLU A 171 -22.66 5.06 -19.05
N VAL A 172 -22.46 4.16 -18.10
CA VAL A 172 -22.40 2.71 -18.35
C VAL A 172 -23.79 2.14 -18.65
N GLU A 173 -24.82 2.60 -17.94
CA GLU A 173 -26.21 2.16 -18.11
C GLU A 173 -26.79 2.63 -19.45
N GLU A 174 -26.51 3.86 -19.87
CA GLU A 174 -26.99 4.43 -21.15
C GLU A 174 -26.49 3.67 -22.38
N LEU A 175 -25.40 2.92 -22.25
CA LEU A 175 -24.88 2.08 -23.33
C LEU A 175 -25.70 0.80 -23.57
N GLY A 176 -26.59 0.46 -22.66
CA GLY A 176 -27.46 -0.72 -22.79
C GLY A 176 -26.67 -2.03 -22.88
N ASP A 177 -27.28 -3.02 -23.53
CA ASP A 177 -26.72 -4.38 -23.65
C ASP A 177 -25.88 -4.55 -24.93
N ILE A 178 -24.70 -3.92 -24.95
CA ILE A 178 -23.70 -4.10 -26.00
C ILE A 178 -22.49 -4.84 -25.46
N PRO A 179 -21.68 -5.52 -26.31
CA PRO A 179 -20.47 -6.23 -25.88
C PRO A 179 -19.50 -5.35 -25.08
N PHE A 180 -18.89 -5.89 -24.05
CA PHE A 180 -17.98 -5.14 -23.14
C PHE A 180 -16.86 -4.40 -23.88
N LYS A 181 -16.32 -4.98 -24.95
CA LYS A 181 -15.32 -4.32 -25.80
C LYS A 181 -15.85 -3.06 -26.48
N GLU A 182 -17.10 -3.03 -26.85
CA GLU A 182 -17.74 -1.87 -27.46
C GLU A 182 -18.11 -0.83 -26.41
N LYS A 183 -18.56 -1.25 -25.22
CA LYS A 183 -18.76 -0.35 -24.08
C LYS A 183 -17.48 0.40 -23.76
N ALA A 184 -16.36 -0.31 -23.61
CA ALA A 184 -15.07 0.30 -23.30
C ALA A 184 -14.63 1.35 -24.34
N LYS A 185 -14.86 1.09 -25.64
CA LYS A 185 -14.53 2.04 -26.73
C LYS A 185 -15.41 3.28 -26.79
N LYS A 186 -16.62 3.21 -26.24
CA LYS A 186 -17.56 4.34 -26.23
C LYS A 186 -17.40 5.20 -24.96
N LEU A 187 -16.85 4.64 -23.90
CA LEU A 187 -16.63 5.33 -22.62
C LEU A 187 -15.28 6.04 -22.56
N PHE A 188 -14.30 5.58 -23.33
CA PHE A 188 -12.91 6.05 -23.33
C PHE A 188 -12.35 6.16 -24.75
#